data_6e176ae69620924bd88599c7679b0399
#
_entry.id   6e176ae69620924bd88599c7679b0399
#
_cell.length_a   1.000
_cell.length_b   1.000
_cell.length_c   1.000
_cell.angle_alpha   90.00
_cell.angle_beta   90.00
_cell.angle_gamma   90.00
#
_symmetry.space_group_name_H-M   'P 1'
#
loop_
_entity.id
_entity.type
_entity.pdbx_description
1 polymer ?
#
loop_
_entity_poly.entity_id
_entity_poly.type
_entity_poly.pdbx_seq_one_letter_code
_entity_poly.pdbx_strand_id
1 'polypeptide(L)'
;LNEYFKSNKFKHILHKYEELCKENGSSFLDSEELADIAEYYHLTGKEEEARAAATYAVNVFPGATAPLCFLARTALFVDKDPVKAELLAEEIIDKTDLDYYYLIAEIMMMQNKHEEANKYLSEHFNEIAADEQQDYIFDVASLFCDYGLVELAQKWLSQYEDTEAKDYKELKAKILLWTGKSNESEDVLNELIDSNPYSTTYWNELAECHFVRGEYNESITASEYALAINPEDEDALLNKANALYSIGNGDEAINYYKRFQKVTVGARQNFVNITIADIYLNQKKVEEAFKYFTKAIENSEAKEETYIQMAISLMGNGYMSDAYKLFSANLQRVSEDWNIGYAYYARCCYELGLMDEYNRILGIAIKKNLVETKDLLADLYPEDSKPEQYPLLTPTPRKGKANDNTLPF
;
A
#
# COMPACT_ATOMS: atom_id res chain seq x y z
N LEU A 1 -8.13 -12.25 -11.05
CA LEU A 1 -9.51 -12.15 -11.57
C LEU A 1 -10.39 -13.17 -10.86
N ASN A 2 -11.47 -12.71 -10.23
CA ASN A 2 -12.49 -13.50 -9.56
C ASN A 2 -13.01 -14.61 -10.50
N GLU A 3 -13.38 -15.78 -9.94
CA GLU A 3 -13.95 -16.91 -10.71
C GLU A 3 -15.20 -16.52 -11.50
N TYR A 4 -16.00 -15.58 -10.99
CA TYR A 4 -17.15 -15.02 -11.67
C TYR A 4 -16.79 -14.46 -13.06
N PHE A 5 -15.72 -13.65 -13.18
CA PHE A 5 -15.28 -13.09 -14.46
C PHE A 5 -14.71 -14.12 -15.44
N LYS A 6 -14.36 -15.32 -14.96
CA LYS A 6 -13.97 -16.47 -15.81
C LYS A 6 -15.18 -17.30 -16.26
N SER A 7 -16.35 -17.11 -15.65
CA SER A 7 -17.55 -17.89 -15.89
C SER A 7 -18.12 -17.71 -17.31
N ASN A 8 -18.83 -18.72 -17.78
CA ASN A 8 -19.54 -18.62 -19.07
C ASN A 8 -20.69 -17.59 -19.03
N LYS A 9 -21.27 -17.35 -17.84
CA LYS A 9 -22.31 -16.35 -17.64
C LYS A 9 -21.74 -14.96 -17.91
N PHE A 10 -20.65 -14.59 -17.25
CA PHE A 10 -20.03 -13.28 -17.43
C PHE A 10 -19.50 -13.10 -18.87
N LYS A 11 -18.87 -14.10 -19.47
CA LYS A 11 -18.42 -14.04 -20.88
C LYS A 11 -19.55 -13.73 -21.84
N HIS A 12 -20.75 -14.25 -21.56
CA HIS A 12 -21.93 -13.95 -22.37
C HIS A 12 -22.42 -12.51 -22.20
N ILE A 13 -22.39 -12.00 -20.96
CA ILE A 13 -22.70 -10.60 -20.63
C ILE A 13 -21.70 -9.65 -21.32
N LEU A 14 -20.42 -9.91 -21.20
CA LEU A 14 -19.38 -9.12 -21.86
C LEU A 14 -19.51 -9.10 -23.37
N HIS A 15 -19.80 -10.26 -23.99
CA HIS A 15 -20.01 -10.34 -25.45
C HIS A 15 -21.22 -9.51 -25.90
N LYS A 16 -22.34 -9.55 -25.15
CA LYS A 16 -23.51 -8.71 -25.42
C LYS A 16 -23.17 -7.22 -25.43
N TYR A 17 -22.36 -6.79 -24.45
CA TYR A 17 -21.91 -5.39 -24.34
C TYR A 17 -21.00 -5.00 -25.51
N GLU A 18 -20.06 -5.86 -25.89
CA GLU A 18 -19.18 -5.61 -27.03
C GLU A 18 -19.93 -5.55 -28.37
N GLU A 19 -21.02 -6.30 -28.50
CA GLU A 19 -21.92 -6.20 -29.66
C GLU A 19 -22.73 -4.90 -29.64
N LEU A 20 -23.20 -4.48 -28.46
CA LEU A 20 -23.93 -3.22 -28.28
C LEU A 20 -23.07 -2.02 -28.69
N CYS A 21 -21.79 -2.04 -28.36
CA CYS A 21 -20.82 -1.00 -28.75
C CYS A 21 -20.53 -0.96 -30.28
N LYS A 22 -20.85 -2.03 -31.04
CA LYS A 22 -20.62 -2.11 -32.49
C LYS A 22 -21.82 -1.65 -33.36
N GLU A 23 -22.75 -0.88 -32.80
CA GLU A 23 -23.91 -0.27 -33.48
C GLU A 23 -25.01 -1.25 -34.03
N ASN A 24 -24.92 -2.57 -33.80
CA ASN A 24 -25.86 -3.53 -34.30
C ASN A 24 -26.62 -4.34 -33.23
N GLY A 25 -26.44 -4.02 -31.95
CA GLY A 25 -27.00 -4.82 -30.86
C GLY A 25 -28.33 -4.29 -30.33
N SER A 26 -29.33 -5.17 -30.27
CA SER A 26 -30.59 -4.94 -29.53
C SER A 26 -30.56 -5.66 -28.18
N SER A 27 -29.36 -5.90 -27.63
CA SER A 27 -29.18 -6.62 -26.37
C SER A 27 -29.49 -5.71 -25.18
N PHE A 28 -30.37 -6.19 -24.29
CA PHE A 28 -30.62 -5.52 -23.02
C PHE A 28 -29.64 -6.04 -21.96
N LEU A 29 -29.00 -5.12 -21.24
CA LEU A 29 -28.18 -5.36 -20.06
C LEU A 29 -28.76 -4.51 -18.92
N ASP A 30 -28.79 -5.05 -17.72
CA ASP A 30 -29.20 -4.27 -16.54
C ASP A 30 -28.03 -3.46 -15.93
N SER A 31 -28.32 -2.68 -14.89
CA SER A 31 -27.33 -1.80 -14.25
C SER A 31 -26.19 -2.57 -13.59
N GLU A 32 -26.49 -3.70 -12.98
CA GLU A 32 -25.51 -4.57 -12.32
C GLU A 32 -24.58 -5.23 -13.33
N GLU A 33 -25.15 -5.80 -14.40
CA GLU A 33 -24.38 -6.39 -15.51
C GLU A 33 -23.41 -5.38 -16.13
N LEU A 34 -23.82 -4.11 -16.25
CA LEU A 34 -22.96 -3.04 -16.79
C LEU A 34 -21.90 -2.59 -15.78
N ALA A 35 -22.19 -2.58 -14.48
CA ALA A 35 -21.22 -2.34 -13.44
C ALA A 35 -20.17 -3.46 -13.36
N ASP A 36 -20.58 -4.72 -13.44
CA ASP A 36 -19.68 -5.88 -13.53
C ASP A 36 -18.71 -5.76 -14.73
N ILE A 37 -19.20 -5.29 -15.88
CA ILE A 37 -18.36 -5.04 -17.06
C ILE A 37 -17.33 -3.94 -16.79
N ALA A 38 -17.73 -2.86 -16.12
CA ALA A 38 -16.84 -1.76 -15.76
C ALA A 38 -15.74 -2.27 -14.81
N GLU A 39 -16.10 -3.04 -13.78
CA GLU A 39 -15.16 -3.65 -12.87
C GLU A 39 -14.18 -4.60 -13.59
N TYR A 40 -14.67 -5.45 -14.48
CA TYR A 40 -13.84 -6.33 -15.29
C TYR A 40 -12.82 -5.56 -16.13
N TYR A 41 -13.22 -4.49 -16.78
CA TYR A 41 -12.30 -3.67 -17.56
C TYR A 41 -11.27 -2.98 -16.69
N HIS A 42 -11.67 -2.48 -15.53
CA HIS A 42 -10.76 -1.91 -14.55
C HIS A 42 -9.71 -2.94 -14.08
N LEU A 43 -10.13 -4.13 -13.64
CA LEU A 43 -9.25 -5.21 -13.21
C LEU A 43 -8.31 -5.74 -14.32
N THR A 44 -8.66 -5.51 -15.58
CA THR A 44 -7.82 -5.88 -16.74
C THR A 44 -6.98 -4.71 -17.28
N GLY A 45 -6.96 -3.57 -16.57
CA GLY A 45 -6.15 -2.38 -16.89
C GLY A 45 -6.70 -1.56 -18.06
N LYS A 46 -7.98 -1.72 -18.40
CA LYS A 46 -8.68 -0.99 -19.49
C LYS A 46 -9.55 0.12 -18.89
N GLU A 47 -8.88 1.13 -18.32
CA GLU A 47 -9.55 2.16 -17.52
C GLU A 47 -10.56 3.00 -18.33
N GLU A 48 -10.24 3.34 -19.57
CA GLU A 48 -11.14 4.10 -20.45
C GLU A 48 -12.41 3.33 -20.77
N GLU A 49 -12.29 2.02 -21.07
CA GLU A 49 -13.42 1.13 -21.32
C GLU A 49 -14.25 0.93 -20.05
N ALA A 50 -13.61 0.83 -18.88
CA ALA A 50 -14.28 0.73 -17.58
C ALA A 50 -15.18 1.95 -17.32
N ARG A 51 -14.60 3.15 -17.45
CA ARG A 51 -15.35 4.42 -17.30
C ARG A 51 -16.47 4.57 -18.34
N ALA A 52 -16.23 4.15 -19.59
CA ALA A 52 -17.23 4.20 -20.64
C ALA A 52 -18.43 3.29 -20.32
N ALA A 53 -18.18 2.06 -19.83
CA ALA A 53 -19.23 1.13 -19.45
C ALA A 53 -20.07 1.65 -18.29
N ALA A 54 -19.45 2.14 -17.22
CA ALA A 54 -20.15 2.72 -16.07
C ALA A 54 -20.91 3.99 -16.43
N THR A 55 -20.33 4.89 -17.24
CA THR A 55 -21.02 6.09 -17.71
C THR A 55 -22.24 5.76 -18.58
N TYR A 56 -22.12 4.75 -19.46
CA TYR A 56 -23.24 4.25 -20.23
C TYR A 56 -24.35 3.73 -19.30
N ALA A 57 -23.98 2.94 -18.28
CA ALA A 57 -24.93 2.42 -17.29
C ALA A 57 -25.71 3.53 -16.58
N VAL A 58 -25.04 4.58 -16.10
CA VAL A 58 -25.68 5.74 -15.44
C VAL A 58 -26.61 6.50 -16.40
N ASN A 59 -26.25 6.63 -17.67
CA ASN A 59 -27.09 7.28 -18.67
C ASN A 59 -28.37 6.48 -18.97
N VAL A 60 -28.30 5.13 -18.95
CA VAL A 60 -29.45 4.24 -19.20
C VAL A 60 -30.30 4.06 -17.94
N PHE A 61 -29.64 3.99 -16.77
CA PHE A 61 -30.24 3.75 -15.46
C PHE A 61 -29.85 4.88 -14.48
N PRO A 62 -30.42 6.09 -14.65
CA PRO A 62 -30.09 7.21 -13.75
C PRO A 62 -30.41 6.89 -12.30
N GLY A 63 -29.42 7.09 -11.43
CA GLY A 63 -29.55 6.86 -9.99
C GLY A 63 -29.30 5.41 -9.53
N ALA A 64 -28.90 4.50 -10.42
CA ALA A 64 -28.57 3.13 -10.05
C ALA A 64 -27.29 3.07 -9.20
N THR A 65 -27.34 2.28 -8.11
CA THR A 65 -26.27 2.23 -7.09
C THR A 65 -24.94 1.74 -7.67
N ALA A 66 -24.90 0.52 -8.22
CA ALA A 66 -23.64 -0.14 -8.58
C ALA A 66 -22.78 0.68 -9.58
N PRO A 67 -23.29 1.21 -10.72
CA PRO A 67 -22.47 1.98 -11.63
C PRO A 67 -22.06 3.35 -11.07
N LEU A 68 -22.88 3.98 -10.21
CA LEU A 68 -22.51 5.23 -9.53
C LEU A 68 -21.44 4.97 -8.47
N CYS A 69 -21.54 3.88 -7.70
CA CYS A 69 -20.49 3.47 -6.76
C CYS A 69 -19.17 3.20 -7.48
N PHE A 70 -19.18 2.53 -8.63
CA PHE A 70 -17.97 2.31 -9.43
C PHE A 70 -17.32 3.65 -9.85
N LEU A 71 -18.10 4.59 -10.40
CA LEU A 71 -17.58 5.90 -10.80
C LEU A 71 -17.10 6.74 -9.61
N ALA A 72 -17.79 6.67 -8.49
CA ALA A 72 -17.38 7.37 -7.27
C ALA A 72 -16.07 6.80 -6.70
N ARG A 73 -15.92 5.47 -6.63
CA ARG A 73 -14.66 4.82 -6.26
C ARG A 73 -13.54 5.15 -7.24
N THR A 74 -13.83 5.20 -8.54
CA THR A 74 -12.86 5.65 -9.55
C THR A 74 -12.42 7.10 -9.29
N ALA A 75 -13.36 7.99 -8.95
CA ALA A 75 -13.03 9.37 -8.58
C ALA A 75 -12.17 9.45 -7.31
N LEU A 76 -12.46 8.61 -6.29
CA LEU A 76 -11.67 8.56 -5.04
C LEU A 76 -10.25 8.06 -5.25
N PHE A 77 -10.08 6.93 -5.95
CA PHE A 77 -8.81 6.18 -5.94
C PHE A 77 -7.92 6.52 -7.14
N VAL A 78 -8.52 6.76 -8.32
CA VAL A 78 -7.78 7.05 -9.55
C VAL A 78 -7.64 8.55 -9.74
N ASP A 79 -8.76 9.31 -9.70
CA ASP A 79 -8.74 10.77 -9.89
C ASP A 79 -8.28 11.52 -8.64
N LYS A 80 -8.31 10.89 -7.46
CA LYS A 80 -8.05 11.49 -6.13
C LYS A 80 -8.92 12.73 -5.87
N ASP A 81 -10.16 12.66 -6.29
CA ASP A 81 -11.15 13.74 -6.19
C ASP A 81 -12.35 13.33 -5.32
N PRO A 82 -12.26 13.50 -3.99
CA PRO A 82 -13.33 13.13 -3.07
C PRO A 82 -14.58 14.00 -3.26
N VAL A 83 -14.45 15.23 -3.77
CA VAL A 83 -15.61 16.10 -4.03
C VAL A 83 -16.45 15.55 -5.18
N LYS A 84 -15.79 15.08 -6.25
CA LYS A 84 -16.47 14.41 -7.36
C LYS A 84 -17.15 13.12 -6.91
N ALA A 85 -16.51 12.35 -6.01
CA ALA A 85 -17.10 11.14 -5.45
C ALA A 85 -18.37 11.44 -4.63
N GLU A 86 -18.36 12.49 -3.80
CA GLU A 86 -19.53 12.95 -3.07
C GLU A 86 -20.69 13.30 -4.02
N LEU A 87 -20.42 14.05 -5.08
CA LEU A 87 -21.44 14.42 -6.07
C LEU A 87 -22.07 13.19 -6.74
N LEU A 88 -21.25 12.20 -7.10
CA LEU A 88 -21.74 10.94 -7.68
C LEU A 88 -22.56 10.13 -6.66
N ALA A 89 -22.16 10.09 -5.40
CA ALA A 89 -22.92 9.45 -4.32
C ALA A 89 -24.28 10.14 -4.06
N GLU A 90 -24.36 11.46 -4.22
CA GLU A 90 -25.63 12.19 -4.11
C GLU A 90 -26.65 11.79 -5.18
N GLU A 91 -26.20 11.37 -6.38
CA GLU A 91 -27.06 10.93 -7.49
C GLU A 91 -27.70 9.55 -7.24
N ILE A 92 -27.17 8.74 -6.31
CA ILE A 92 -27.73 7.42 -5.98
C ILE A 92 -29.12 7.60 -5.37
N ILE A 93 -30.13 6.90 -5.95
CA ILE A 93 -31.52 7.01 -5.50
C ILE A 93 -31.76 6.14 -4.27
N ASP A 94 -31.30 4.90 -4.28
CA ASP A 94 -31.46 3.98 -3.16
C ASP A 94 -30.37 4.24 -2.10
N LYS A 95 -30.75 5.03 -1.08
CA LYS A 95 -29.86 5.36 0.04
C LYS A 95 -29.83 4.29 1.13
N THR A 96 -30.58 3.18 0.94
CA THR A 96 -30.64 2.05 1.89
C THR A 96 -29.82 0.85 1.42
N ASP A 97 -29.24 0.95 0.23
CA ASP A 97 -28.34 -0.03 -0.32
C ASP A 97 -27.02 -0.10 0.49
N LEU A 98 -26.52 -1.31 0.76
CA LEU A 98 -25.28 -1.51 1.52
C LEU A 98 -24.07 -0.86 0.83
N ASP A 99 -23.99 -0.98 -0.49
CA ASP A 99 -22.93 -0.34 -1.29
C ASP A 99 -22.91 1.18 -1.14
N TYR A 100 -24.09 1.81 -0.96
CA TYR A 100 -24.15 3.22 -0.66
C TYR A 100 -23.55 3.55 0.72
N TYR A 101 -23.87 2.74 1.75
CA TYR A 101 -23.30 2.95 3.09
C TYR A 101 -21.77 2.80 3.07
N TYR A 102 -21.27 1.78 2.40
CA TYR A 102 -19.82 1.56 2.27
C TYR A 102 -19.14 2.71 1.53
N LEU A 103 -19.71 3.16 0.39
CA LEU A 103 -19.18 4.29 -0.36
C LEU A 103 -19.10 5.59 0.47
N ILE A 104 -20.13 5.92 1.23
CA ILE A 104 -20.11 7.10 2.10
C ILE A 104 -19.02 7.00 3.17
N ALA A 105 -18.83 5.80 3.75
CA ALA A 105 -17.75 5.56 4.70
C ALA A 105 -16.37 5.68 4.03
N GLU A 106 -16.18 5.15 2.82
CA GLU A 106 -14.96 5.27 2.02
C GLU A 106 -14.61 6.76 1.76
N ILE A 107 -15.59 7.56 1.35
CA ILE A 107 -15.41 9.00 1.14
C ILE A 107 -14.96 9.69 2.45
N MET A 108 -15.61 9.38 3.58
CA MET A 108 -15.21 9.92 4.88
C MET A 108 -13.79 9.51 5.27
N MET A 109 -13.42 8.25 5.06
CA MET A 109 -12.08 7.73 5.36
C MET A 109 -11.00 8.42 4.53
N MET A 110 -11.24 8.64 3.24
CA MET A 110 -10.33 9.40 2.36
C MET A 110 -10.16 10.87 2.77
N GLN A 111 -11.15 11.42 3.50
CA GLN A 111 -11.07 12.75 4.12
C GLN A 111 -10.44 12.73 5.53
N ASN A 112 -9.85 11.61 5.97
CA ASN A 112 -9.32 11.40 7.32
C ASN A 112 -10.38 11.51 8.46
N LYS A 113 -11.66 11.29 8.15
CA LYS A 113 -12.78 11.32 9.11
C LYS A 113 -13.14 9.90 9.60
N HIS A 114 -12.13 9.17 10.11
CA HIS A 114 -12.26 7.73 10.41
C HIS A 114 -13.33 7.44 11.50
N GLU A 115 -13.39 8.25 12.56
CA GLU A 115 -14.38 8.09 13.63
C GLU A 115 -15.79 8.43 13.15
N GLU A 116 -15.93 9.40 12.24
CA GLU A 116 -17.22 9.75 11.64
C GLU A 116 -17.72 8.61 10.74
N ALA A 117 -16.84 7.98 9.95
CA ALA A 117 -17.15 6.80 9.14
C ALA A 117 -17.61 5.63 10.02
N ASN A 118 -16.88 5.34 11.10
CA ASN A 118 -17.27 4.29 12.05
C ASN A 118 -18.61 4.58 12.72
N LYS A 119 -18.86 5.81 13.13
CA LYS A 119 -20.13 6.21 13.71
C LYS A 119 -21.28 6.05 12.71
N TYR A 120 -21.07 6.51 11.47
CA TYR A 120 -22.04 6.41 10.39
C TYR A 120 -22.47 4.95 10.15
N LEU A 121 -21.50 4.03 9.96
CA LEU A 121 -21.78 2.61 9.76
C LEU A 121 -22.46 1.98 11.00
N SER A 122 -22.08 2.39 12.21
CA SER A 122 -22.71 1.90 13.44
C SER A 122 -24.17 2.37 13.61
N GLU A 123 -24.50 3.57 13.19
CA GLU A 123 -25.87 4.11 13.24
C GLU A 123 -26.80 3.36 12.30
N HIS A 124 -26.33 2.99 11.10
CA HIS A 124 -27.12 2.24 10.11
C HIS A 124 -27.21 0.73 10.39
N PHE A 125 -26.36 0.17 11.25
CA PHE A 125 -26.37 -1.26 11.58
C PHE A 125 -27.76 -1.78 12.01
N ASN A 126 -28.54 -0.98 12.77
CA ASN A 126 -29.88 -1.36 13.21
C ASN A 126 -30.94 -1.33 12.09
N GLU A 127 -30.62 -0.76 10.94
CA GLU A 127 -31.49 -0.69 9.76
C GLU A 127 -31.32 -1.94 8.89
N ILE A 128 -30.21 -2.69 9.10
CA ILE A 128 -29.89 -3.90 8.34
C ILE A 128 -30.78 -5.06 8.77
N ALA A 129 -31.28 -5.83 7.82
CA ALA A 129 -32.08 -7.02 8.07
C ALA A 129 -31.27 -8.04 8.91
N ALA A 130 -31.96 -8.71 9.85
CA ALA A 130 -31.26 -9.56 10.84
C ALA A 130 -30.44 -10.71 10.22
N ASP A 131 -30.85 -11.19 9.05
CA ASP A 131 -30.15 -12.22 8.28
C ASP A 131 -28.95 -11.69 7.50
N GLU A 132 -28.85 -10.37 7.28
CA GLU A 132 -27.73 -9.71 6.59
C GLU A 132 -26.72 -9.07 7.59
N GLN A 133 -27.04 -9.00 8.87
CA GLN A 133 -26.18 -8.32 9.86
C GLN A 133 -24.79 -8.93 9.98
N GLN A 134 -24.66 -10.24 9.85
CA GLN A 134 -23.36 -10.91 9.95
C GLN A 134 -22.48 -10.58 8.73
N ASP A 135 -23.04 -10.54 7.54
CA ASP A 135 -22.36 -10.15 6.32
C ASP A 135 -21.93 -8.67 6.41
N TYR A 136 -22.84 -7.79 6.88
CA TYR A 136 -22.52 -6.38 7.11
C TYR A 136 -21.36 -6.19 8.11
N ILE A 137 -21.35 -6.91 9.24
CA ILE A 137 -20.25 -6.85 10.22
C ILE A 137 -18.92 -7.23 9.56
N PHE A 138 -18.93 -8.28 8.76
CA PHE A 138 -17.75 -8.78 8.08
C PHE A 138 -17.26 -7.79 7.02
N ASP A 139 -18.16 -7.26 6.20
CA ASP A 139 -17.84 -6.28 5.15
C ASP A 139 -17.26 -5.00 5.74
N VAL A 140 -17.85 -4.48 6.83
CA VAL A 140 -17.33 -3.29 7.52
C VAL A 140 -15.97 -3.55 8.15
N ALA A 141 -15.74 -4.75 8.73
CA ALA A 141 -14.44 -5.14 9.25
C ALA A 141 -13.39 -5.20 8.14
N SER A 142 -13.74 -5.81 7.00
CA SER A 142 -12.89 -5.88 5.81
C SER A 142 -12.57 -4.48 5.27
N LEU A 143 -13.59 -3.63 5.18
CA LEU A 143 -13.45 -2.26 4.72
C LEU A 143 -12.43 -1.48 5.57
N PHE A 144 -12.58 -1.48 6.89
CA PHE A 144 -11.63 -0.81 7.78
C PHE A 144 -10.22 -1.42 7.69
N CYS A 145 -10.12 -2.74 7.53
CA CYS A 145 -8.83 -3.41 7.33
C CYS A 145 -8.15 -2.92 6.05
N ASP A 146 -8.86 -2.81 4.93
CA ASP A 146 -8.30 -2.37 3.65
C ASP A 146 -7.81 -0.91 3.67
N TYR A 147 -8.41 -0.09 4.53
CA TYR A 147 -7.95 1.28 4.80
C TYR A 147 -6.84 1.37 5.87
N GLY A 148 -6.33 0.24 6.38
CA GLY A 148 -5.30 0.21 7.41
C GLY A 148 -5.78 0.63 8.81
N LEU A 149 -7.10 0.72 9.03
CA LEU A 149 -7.73 1.10 10.30
C LEU A 149 -7.98 -0.15 11.16
N VAL A 150 -6.88 -0.84 11.47
CA VAL A 150 -6.91 -2.20 12.03
C VAL A 150 -7.58 -2.32 13.38
N GLU A 151 -7.56 -1.30 14.24
CA GLU A 151 -8.25 -1.29 15.52
C GLU A 151 -9.78 -1.25 15.34
N LEU A 152 -10.26 -0.49 14.35
CA LEU A 152 -11.69 -0.48 13.99
C LEU A 152 -12.09 -1.80 13.33
N ALA A 153 -11.26 -2.32 12.42
CA ALA A 153 -11.48 -3.63 11.81
C ALA A 153 -11.60 -4.74 12.87
N GLN A 154 -10.69 -4.77 13.84
CA GLN A 154 -10.72 -5.74 14.94
C GLN A 154 -11.99 -5.59 15.78
N LYS A 155 -12.42 -4.36 16.08
CA LYS A 155 -13.63 -4.10 16.85
C LYS A 155 -14.88 -4.61 16.15
N TRP A 156 -15.00 -4.40 14.84
CA TRP A 156 -16.11 -4.92 14.06
C TRP A 156 -16.06 -6.46 13.94
N LEU A 157 -14.90 -7.01 13.56
CA LEU A 157 -14.73 -8.46 13.43
C LEU A 157 -15.02 -9.22 14.74
N SER A 158 -14.82 -8.60 15.91
CA SER A 158 -15.12 -9.21 17.20
C SER A 158 -16.62 -9.46 17.45
N GLN A 159 -17.49 -8.90 16.62
CA GLN A 159 -18.95 -9.08 16.69
C GLN A 159 -19.43 -10.18 15.71
N TYR A 160 -18.56 -10.70 14.87
CA TYR A 160 -18.88 -11.77 13.93
C TYR A 160 -18.99 -13.10 14.67
N GLU A 161 -20.08 -13.86 14.40
CA GLU A 161 -20.42 -15.04 15.21
C GLU A 161 -19.70 -16.31 14.77
N ASP A 162 -19.57 -16.54 13.45
CA ASP A 162 -18.92 -17.73 12.91
C ASP A 162 -17.39 -17.58 12.86
N THR A 163 -16.74 -17.77 13.99
CA THR A 163 -15.28 -17.69 14.11
C THR A 163 -14.53 -18.85 13.44
N GLU A 164 -15.23 -19.89 13.00
CA GLU A 164 -14.65 -21.01 12.25
C GLU A 164 -14.72 -20.82 10.74
N ALA A 165 -15.50 -19.83 10.28
CA ALA A 165 -15.57 -19.51 8.87
C ALA A 165 -14.17 -19.18 8.31
N LYS A 166 -13.91 -19.67 7.10
CA LYS A 166 -12.65 -19.45 6.39
C LYS A 166 -12.33 -17.96 6.26
N ASP A 167 -13.30 -17.19 5.77
CA ASP A 167 -13.13 -15.76 5.50
C ASP A 167 -12.85 -14.96 6.79
N TYR A 168 -13.51 -15.35 7.92
CA TYR A 168 -13.19 -14.81 9.24
C TYR A 168 -11.73 -15.06 9.62
N LYS A 169 -11.23 -16.32 9.46
CA LYS A 169 -9.84 -16.66 9.79
C LYS A 169 -8.85 -15.89 8.91
N GLU A 170 -9.13 -15.74 7.62
CA GLU A 170 -8.31 -14.94 6.69
C GLU A 170 -8.18 -13.47 7.14
N LEU A 171 -9.32 -12.83 7.40
CA LEU A 171 -9.33 -11.43 7.85
C LEU A 171 -8.70 -11.27 9.23
N LYS A 172 -8.95 -12.22 10.14
CA LYS A 172 -8.34 -12.24 11.47
C LYS A 172 -6.82 -12.36 11.41
N ALA A 173 -6.28 -13.23 10.58
CA ALA A 173 -4.83 -13.40 10.42
C ALA A 173 -4.18 -12.07 9.97
N LYS A 174 -4.77 -11.40 8.97
CA LYS A 174 -4.32 -10.10 8.48
C LYS A 174 -4.36 -9.01 9.56
N ILE A 175 -5.46 -8.90 10.30
CA ILE A 175 -5.61 -7.94 11.41
C ILE A 175 -4.59 -8.23 12.53
N LEU A 176 -4.37 -9.49 12.88
CA LEU A 176 -3.39 -9.88 13.91
C LEU A 176 -1.97 -9.50 13.51
N LEU A 177 -1.59 -9.74 12.25
CA LEU A 177 -0.28 -9.34 11.73
C LEU A 177 -0.09 -7.82 11.84
N TRP A 178 -1.05 -7.05 11.37
CA TRP A 178 -0.94 -5.58 11.35
C TRP A 178 -1.05 -4.93 12.74
N THR A 179 -1.65 -5.62 13.72
CA THR A 179 -1.64 -5.20 15.13
C THR A 179 -0.39 -5.67 15.88
N GLY A 180 0.62 -6.24 15.20
CA GLY A 180 1.87 -6.70 15.77
C GLY A 180 1.79 -8.03 16.51
N LYS A 181 0.67 -8.77 16.38
CA LYS A 181 0.45 -10.08 17.00
C LYS A 181 0.81 -11.23 16.03
N SER A 182 2.02 -11.14 15.47
CA SER A 182 2.47 -12.06 14.41
C SER A 182 2.49 -13.54 14.81
N ASN A 183 2.67 -13.87 16.11
CA ASN A 183 2.58 -15.26 16.57
C ASN A 183 1.12 -15.80 16.52
N GLU A 184 0.17 -14.97 16.97
CA GLU A 184 -1.25 -15.35 16.91
C GLU A 184 -1.74 -15.43 15.45
N SER A 185 -1.21 -14.58 14.56
CA SER A 185 -1.48 -14.64 13.11
C SER A 185 -0.94 -15.94 12.51
N GLU A 186 0.29 -16.34 12.85
CA GLU A 186 0.89 -17.60 12.42
C GLU A 186 0.05 -18.82 12.82
N ASP A 187 -0.48 -18.86 14.06
CA ASP A 187 -1.34 -19.96 14.51
C ASP A 187 -2.57 -20.10 13.61
N VAL A 188 -3.24 -18.98 13.30
CA VAL A 188 -4.41 -18.97 12.39
C VAL A 188 -4.02 -19.35 10.96
N LEU A 189 -2.90 -18.85 10.45
CA LEU A 189 -2.41 -19.19 9.11
C LEU A 189 -2.06 -20.67 8.98
N ASN A 190 -1.50 -21.29 10.01
CA ASN A 190 -1.22 -22.73 10.01
C ASN A 190 -2.51 -23.54 9.90
N GLU A 191 -3.60 -23.17 10.59
CA GLU A 191 -4.91 -23.82 10.42
C GLU A 191 -5.45 -23.66 8.98
N LEU A 192 -5.28 -22.48 8.40
CA LEU A 192 -5.69 -22.22 7.01
C LEU A 192 -4.86 -23.03 6.01
N ILE A 193 -3.55 -23.13 6.22
CA ILE A 193 -2.63 -23.94 5.39
C ILE A 193 -2.97 -25.43 5.52
N ASP A 194 -3.28 -25.93 6.72
CA ASP A 194 -3.70 -27.31 6.92
C ASP A 194 -4.98 -27.63 6.14
N SER A 195 -5.89 -26.66 6.03
CA SER A 195 -7.13 -26.80 5.24
C SER A 195 -6.90 -26.67 3.73
N ASN A 196 -5.99 -25.81 3.30
CA ASN A 196 -5.65 -25.59 1.89
C ASN A 196 -4.16 -25.28 1.71
N PRO A 197 -3.30 -26.29 1.61
CA PRO A 197 -1.85 -26.13 1.48
C PRO A 197 -1.41 -25.56 0.11
N TYR A 198 -2.34 -25.41 -0.83
CA TYR A 198 -2.04 -24.88 -2.17
C TYR A 198 -2.44 -23.41 -2.34
N SER A 199 -2.77 -22.69 -1.26
CA SER A 199 -3.00 -21.26 -1.30
C SER A 199 -1.67 -20.49 -1.21
N THR A 200 -1.25 -19.83 -2.28
CA THR A 200 -0.06 -18.96 -2.25
C THR A 200 -0.24 -17.81 -1.27
N THR A 201 -1.45 -17.30 -1.12
CA THR A 201 -1.79 -16.20 -0.18
C THR A 201 -1.39 -16.56 1.26
N TYR A 202 -1.76 -17.74 1.74
CA TYR A 202 -1.45 -18.13 3.13
C TYR A 202 0.04 -18.28 3.38
N TRP A 203 0.77 -18.84 2.41
CA TRP A 203 2.23 -18.94 2.50
C TRP A 203 2.90 -17.57 2.44
N ASN A 204 2.37 -16.63 1.66
CA ASN A 204 2.88 -15.27 1.60
C ASN A 204 2.65 -14.50 2.90
N GLU A 205 1.46 -14.61 3.50
CA GLU A 205 1.17 -14.01 4.79
C GLU A 205 1.99 -14.63 5.92
N LEU A 206 2.23 -15.95 5.88
CA LEU A 206 3.13 -16.63 6.81
C LEU A 206 4.59 -16.14 6.65
N ALA A 207 5.04 -15.93 5.41
CA ALA A 207 6.36 -15.38 5.13
C ALA A 207 6.50 -13.95 5.70
N GLU A 208 5.45 -13.15 5.64
CA GLU A 208 5.41 -11.81 6.22
C GLU A 208 5.44 -11.86 7.76
N CYS A 209 4.68 -12.77 8.39
CA CYS A 209 4.75 -13.01 9.84
C CYS A 209 6.18 -13.30 10.31
N HIS A 210 6.87 -14.19 9.64
CA HIS A 210 8.27 -14.51 9.96
C HIS A 210 9.19 -13.33 9.70
N PHE A 211 8.98 -12.59 8.59
CA PHE A 211 9.80 -11.44 8.24
C PHE A 211 9.74 -10.34 9.31
N VAL A 212 8.56 -9.97 9.79
CA VAL A 212 8.41 -8.90 10.81
C VAL A 212 8.98 -9.30 12.17
N ARG A 213 9.10 -10.59 12.46
CA ARG A 213 9.81 -11.11 13.66
C ARG A 213 11.32 -11.22 13.48
N GLY A 214 11.85 -10.94 12.28
CA GLY A 214 13.26 -11.11 11.95
C GLY A 214 13.70 -12.57 11.70
N GLU A 215 12.76 -13.47 11.54
CA GLU A 215 12.94 -14.89 11.24
C GLU A 215 13.08 -15.08 9.72
N TYR A 216 14.15 -14.51 9.16
CA TYR A 216 14.30 -14.38 7.70
C TYR A 216 14.45 -15.70 6.98
N ASN A 217 15.03 -16.73 7.62
CA ASN A 217 15.17 -18.06 7.01
C ASN A 217 13.81 -18.76 6.90
N GLU A 218 12.95 -18.62 7.89
CA GLU A 218 11.59 -19.13 7.92
C GLU A 218 10.74 -18.40 6.87
N SER A 219 10.90 -17.07 6.76
CA SER A 219 10.27 -16.25 5.71
C SER A 219 10.67 -16.72 4.30
N ILE A 220 11.97 -17.04 4.08
CA ILE A 220 12.45 -17.61 2.81
C ILE A 220 11.77 -18.95 2.55
N THR A 221 11.67 -19.82 3.56
CA THR A 221 11.07 -21.15 3.43
C THR A 221 9.58 -21.06 3.06
N ALA A 222 8.81 -20.21 3.75
CA ALA A 222 7.39 -19.98 3.43
C ALA A 222 7.22 -19.44 2.00
N SER A 223 8.06 -18.47 1.59
CA SER A 223 8.06 -17.95 0.22
C SER A 223 8.40 -19.04 -0.81
N GLU A 224 9.25 -20.00 -0.48
CA GLU A 224 9.57 -21.13 -1.37
C GLU A 224 8.38 -22.06 -1.57
N TYR A 225 7.55 -22.29 -0.55
CA TYR A 225 6.30 -23.04 -0.71
C TYR A 225 5.33 -22.30 -1.65
N ALA A 226 5.15 -20.99 -1.48
CA ALA A 226 4.34 -20.19 -2.40
C ALA A 226 4.88 -20.27 -3.85
N LEU A 227 6.21 -20.15 -4.05
CA LEU A 227 6.85 -20.24 -5.37
C LEU A 227 6.82 -21.64 -5.98
N ALA A 228 6.72 -22.69 -5.16
CA ALA A 228 6.53 -24.06 -5.65
C ALA A 228 5.12 -24.26 -6.23
N ILE A 229 4.12 -23.55 -5.70
CA ILE A 229 2.74 -23.56 -6.18
C ILE A 229 2.62 -22.66 -7.43
N ASN A 230 3.10 -21.42 -7.35
CA ASN A 230 3.12 -20.46 -8.44
C ASN A 230 4.51 -19.81 -8.57
N PRO A 231 5.34 -20.24 -9.55
CA PRO A 231 6.69 -19.70 -9.73
C PRO A 231 6.78 -18.20 -10.09
N GLU A 232 5.65 -17.60 -10.49
CA GLU A 232 5.53 -16.18 -10.86
C GLU A 232 4.68 -15.40 -9.86
N ASP A 233 4.47 -15.91 -8.65
CA ASP A 233 3.76 -15.22 -7.58
C ASP A 233 4.52 -13.97 -7.15
N GLU A 234 3.90 -12.80 -7.33
CA GLU A 234 4.56 -11.51 -7.10
C GLU A 234 4.98 -11.35 -5.63
N ASP A 235 4.09 -11.67 -4.70
CA ASP A 235 4.34 -11.45 -3.28
C ASP A 235 5.40 -12.42 -2.76
N ALA A 236 5.37 -13.67 -3.20
CA ALA A 236 6.40 -14.65 -2.84
C ALA A 236 7.79 -14.26 -3.37
N LEU A 237 7.87 -13.75 -4.61
CA LEU A 237 9.13 -13.25 -5.18
C LEU A 237 9.68 -12.08 -4.37
N LEU A 238 8.81 -11.15 -3.98
CA LEU A 238 9.18 -9.97 -3.21
C LEU A 238 9.59 -10.34 -1.77
N ASN A 239 8.78 -11.16 -1.08
CA ASN A 239 9.05 -11.62 0.29
C ASN A 239 10.40 -12.34 0.37
N LYS A 240 10.65 -13.28 -0.56
CA LYS A 240 11.92 -13.98 -0.61
C LYS A 240 13.10 -13.04 -0.89
N ALA A 241 12.94 -12.09 -1.81
CA ALA A 241 13.99 -11.12 -2.10
C ALA A 241 14.31 -10.24 -0.88
N ASN A 242 13.28 -9.75 -0.18
CA ASN A 242 13.44 -8.95 1.03
C ASN A 242 14.15 -9.73 2.15
N ALA A 243 13.75 -10.98 2.39
CA ALA A 243 14.36 -11.83 3.41
C ALA A 243 15.83 -12.17 3.08
N LEU A 244 16.14 -12.48 1.82
CA LEU A 244 17.51 -12.69 1.35
C LEU A 244 18.39 -11.44 1.53
N TYR A 245 17.84 -10.25 1.24
CA TYR A 245 18.54 -8.99 1.46
C TYR A 245 18.82 -8.77 2.95
N SER A 246 17.83 -9.05 3.81
CA SER A 246 17.97 -8.88 5.28
C SER A 246 19.03 -9.79 5.90
N ILE A 247 19.24 -11.00 5.35
CA ILE A 247 20.36 -11.87 5.80
C ILE A 247 21.70 -11.57 5.11
N GLY A 248 21.76 -10.53 4.26
CA GLY A 248 22.98 -10.10 3.57
C GLY A 248 23.29 -10.88 2.28
N ASN A 249 22.42 -11.74 1.79
CA ASN A 249 22.58 -12.44 0.52
C ASN A 249 22.11 -11.56 -0.67
N GLY A 250 22.81 -10.44 -0.88
CA GLY A 250 22.43 -9.43 -1.86
C GLY A 250 22.41 -9.91 -3.31
N ASP A 251 23.32 -10.80 -3.70
CA ASP A 251 23.37 -11.29 -5.09
C ASP A 251 22.14 -12.14 -5.42
N GLU A 252 21.70 -12.99 -4.52
CA GLU A 252 20.49 -13.80 -4.69
C GLU A 252 19.23 -12.94 -4.57
N ALA A 253 19.19 -12.00 -3.63
CA ALA A 253 18.12 -11.02 -3.53
C ALA A 253 17.88 -10.27 -4.86
N ILE A 254 18.95 -9.77 -5.50
CA ILE A 254 18.87 -9.13 -6.83
C ILE A 254 18.25 -10.05 -7.88
N ASN A 255 18.54 -11.36 -7.85
CA ASN A 255 17.96 -12.30 -8.80
C ASN A 255 16.43 -12.42 -8.61
N TYR A 256 15.95 -12.49 -7.36
CA TYR A 256 14.50 -12.53 -7.07
C TYR A 256 13.82 -11.20 -7.34
N TYR A 257 14.42 -10.06 -7.02
CA TYR A 257 13.92 -8.75 -7.43
C TYR A 257 13.78 -8.60 -8.94
N LYS A 258 14.75 -9.11 -9.72
CA LYS A 258 14.66 -9.12 -11.19
C LYS A 258 13.57 -10.05 -11.73
N ARG A 259 13.28 -11.15 -11.04
CA ARG A 259 12.13 -12.00 -11.38
C ARG A 259 10.82 -11.28 -11.09
N PHE A 260 10.70 -10.65 -9.91
CA PHE A 260 9.55 -9.81 -9.55
C PHE A 260 9.29 -8.70 -10.59
N GLN A 261 10.33 -7.99 -11.05
CA GLN A 261 10.20 -6.94 -12.07
C GLN A 261 9.66 -7.44 -13.43
N LYS A 262 9.70 -8.73 -13.71
CA LYS A 262 9.15 -9.29 -14.96
C LYS A 262 7.64 -9.54 -14.88
N VAL A 263 7.13 -9.73 -13.68
CA VAL A 263 5.73 -10.08 -13.44
C VAL A 263 4.91 -8.91 -12.91
N THR A 264 5.55 -7.89 -12.33
CA THR A 264 4.89 -6.70 -11.79
C THR A 264 5.02 -5.48 -12.71
N VAL A 265 4.13 -4.50 -12.55
CA VAL A 265 4.14 -3.22 -13.28
C VAL A 265 3.91 -2.03 -12.31
N GLY A 266 4.23 -0.82 -12.76
CA GLY A 266 3.93 0.40 -12.03
C GLY A 266 4.87 0.72 -10.85
N ALA A 267 4.31 1.35 -9.81
CA ALA A 267 5.08 1.92 -8.69
C ALA A 267 5.95 0.89 -7.92
N ARG A 268 5.50 -0.36 -7.79
CA ARG A 268 6.26 -1.44 -7.14
C ARG A 268 7.59 -1.71 -7.86
N GLN A 269 7.65 -1.57 -9.19
CA GLN A 269 8.91 -1.70 -9.95
C GLN A 269 9.93 -0.62 -9.59
N ASN A 270 9.48 0.62 -9.35
CA ASN A 270 10.37 1.73 -9.01
C ASN A 270 11.00 1.55 -7.63
N PHE A 271 10.21 1.12 -6.66
CA PHE A 271 10.70 0.76 -5.33
C PHE A 271 11.81 -0.30 -5.40
N VAL A 272 11.59 -1.37 -6.17
CA VAL A 272 12.58 -2.44 -6.34
C VAL A 272 13.84 -1.96 -7.06
N ASN A 273 13.76 -1.02 -8.01
CA ASN A 273 14.96 -0.43 -8.61
C ASN A 273 15.82 0.31 -7.56
N ILE A 274 15.20 1.06 -6.65
CA ILE A 274 15.93 1.71 -5.54
C ILE A 274 16.60 0.67 -4.63
N THR A 275 15.89 -0.40 -4.27
CA THR A 275 16.43 -1.47 -3.42
C THR A 275 17.59 -2.21 -4.07
N ILE A 276 17.48 -2.52 -5.37
CA ILE A 276 18.63 -3.14 -6.11
C ILE A 276 19.82 -2.18 -6.16
N ALA A 277 19.60 -0.88 -6.37
CA ALA A 277 20.66 0.12 -6.33
C ALA A 277 21.32 0.19 -4.96
N ASP A 278 20.55 0.13 -3.88
CA ASP A 278 21.05 0.08 -2.51
C ASP A 278 21.96 -1.14 -2.26
N ILE A 279 21.55 -2.33 -2.70
CA ILE A 279 22.35 -3.54 -2.62
C ILE A 279 23.69 -3.34 -3.36
N TYR A 280 23.67 -2.76 -4.57
CA TYR A 280 24.90 -2.50 -5.31
C TYR A 280 25.80 -1.46 -4.61
N LEU A 281 25.23 -0.42 -3.97
CA LEU A 281 26.01 0.52 -3.16
C LEU A 281 26.68 -0.18 -1.96
N ASN A 282 25.95 -1.05 -1.25
CA ASN A 282 26.52 -1.86 -0.17
C ASN A 282 27.70 -2.72 -0.66
N GLN A 283 27.60 -3.24 -1.88
CA GLN A 283 28.68 -4.02 -2.54
C GLN A 283 29.79 -3.14 -3.12
N LYS A 284 29.73 -1.81 -2.98
CA LYS A 284 30.64 -0.82 -3.57
C LYS A 284 30.66 -0.83 -5.12
N LYS A 285 29.60 -1.34 -5.75
CA LYS A 285 29.39 -1.35 -7.20
C LYS A 285 28.59 -0.11 -7.63
N VAL A 286 29.22 1.06 -7.53
CA VAL A 286 28.56 2.37 -7.67
C VAL A 286 27.97 2.57 -9.07
N GLU A 287 28.66 2.16 -10.13
CA GLU A 287 28.16 2.30 -11.51
C GLU A 287 26.89 1.49 -11.76
N GLU A 288 26.82 0.26 -11.23
CA GLU A 288 25.63 -0.58 -11.28
C GLU A 288 24.47 0.04 -10.51
N ALA A 289 24.73 0.58 -9.32
CA ALA A 289 23.72 1.26 -8.51
C ALA A 289 23.09 2.43 -9.28
N PHE A 290 23.89 3.27 -9.91
CA PHE A 290 23.40 4.41 -10.68
C PHE A 290 22.56 4.03 -11.89
N LYS A 291 22.82 2.88 -12.54
CA LYS A 291 21.95 2.37 -13.61
C LYS A 291 20.53 2.09 -13.11
N TYR A 292 20.38 1.57 -11.87
CA TYR A 292 19.08 1.29 -11.28
C TYR A 292 18.41 2.55 -10.74
N PHE A 293 19.15 3.49 -10.15
CA PHE A 293 18.62 4.80 -9.79
C PHE A 293 18.08 5.56 -11.02
N THR A 294 18.82 5.55 -12.13
CA THR A 294 18.34 6.15 -13.38
C THR A 294 17.04 5.53 -13.85
N LYS A 295 16.93 4.20 -13.84
CA LYS A 295 15.67 3.51 -14.18
C LYS A 295 14.51 3.90 -13.24
N ALA A 296 14.77 4.00 -11.94
CA ALA A 296 13.75 4.42 -10.98
C ALA A 296 13.22 5.83 -11.29
N ILE A 297 14.14 6.76 -11.60
CA ILE A 297 13.79 8.15 -11.92
C ILE A 297 13.05 8.26 -13.28
N GLU A 298 13.51 7.52 -14.30
CA GLU A 298 12.90 7.53 -15.63
C GLU A 298 11.46 7.00 -15.61
N ASN A 299 11.19 5.98 -14.79
CA ASN A 299 9.89 5.34 -14.68
C ASN A 299 8.98 5.99 -13.63
N SER A 300 9.46 6.99 -12.90
CA SER A 300 8.68 7.63 -11.82
C SER A 300 7.87 8.81 -12.34
N GLU A 301 6.59 8.85 -11.95
CA GLU A 301 5.74 10.03 -12.09
C GLU A 301 6.06 11.08 -11.01
N ALA A 302 6.49 10.63 -9.81
CA ALA A 302 6.89 11.46 -8.68
C ALA A 302 8.43 11.49 -8.53
N LYS A 303 9.09 12.20 -9.41
CA LYS A 303 10.57 12.22 -9.51
C LYS A 303 11.25 12.75 -8.25
N GLU A 304 10.68 13.80 -7.66
CA GLU A 304 11.21 14.42 -6.45
C GLU A 304 11.24 13.43 -5.29
N GLU A 305 10.18 12.68 -5.10
CA GLU A 305 10.06 11.62 -4.08
C GLU A 305 11.07 10.49 -4.34
N THR A 306 11.23 10.10 -5.61
CA THR A 306 12.24 9.12 -6.01
C THR A 306 13.66 9.61 -5.69
N TYR A 307 13.97 10.90 -5.91
CA TYR A 307 15.25 11.48 -5.50
C TYR A 307 15.44 11.47 -3.98
N ILE A 308 14.38 11.64 -3.19
CA ILE A 308 14.48 11.53 -1.72
C ILE A 308 14.81 10.08 -1.31
N GLN A 309 14.17 9.08 -1.89
CA GLN A 309 14.49 7.67 -1.62
C GLN A 309 15.92 7.32 -2.04
N MET A 310 16.39 7.81 -3.19
CA MET A 310 17.79 7.71 -3.60
C MET A 310 18.73 8.35 -2.59
N ALA A 311 18.40 9.53 -2.06
CA ALA A 311 19.20 10.21 -1.05
C ALA A 311 19.28 9.43 0.25
N ILE A 312 18.18 8.79 0.68
CA ILE A 312 18.16 7.89 1.86
C ILE A 312 19.13 6.72 1.65
N SER A 313 19.08 6.07 0.49
CA SER A 313 19.99 4.98 0.15
C SER A 313 21.45 5.43 0.13
N LEU A 314 21.76 6.57 -0.49
CA LEU A 314 23.11 7.15 -0.51
C LEU A 314 23.63 7.43 0.90
N MET A 315 22.78 8.03 1.76
CA MET A 315 23.13 8.31 3.15
C MET A 315 23.45 7.01 3.92
N GLY A 316 22.59 5.99 3.81
CA GLY A 316 22.79 4.69 4.46
C GLY A 316 24.10 4.01 4.05
N ASN A 317 24.58 4.28 2.84
CA ASN A 317 25.84 3.76 2.31
C ASN A 317 27.04 4.71 2.52
N GLY A 318 26.88 5.81 3.27
CA GLY A 318 27.94 6.72 3.65
C GLY A 318 28.29 7.80 2.62
N TYR A 319 27.43 8.06 1.63
CA TYR A 319 27.59 9.15 0.64
C TYR A 319 26.83 10.41 1.11
N MET A 320 27.27 10.96 2.27
CA MET A 320 26.55 12.02 3.00
C MET A 320 26.41 13.31 2.19
N SER A 321 27.50 13.75 1.55
CA SER A 321 27.51 14.99 0.76
C SER A 321 26.57 14.90 -0.47
N ASP A 322 26.51 13.76 -1.12
CA ASP A 322 25.64 13.57 -2.28
C ASP A 322 24.17 13.40 -1.86
N ALA A 323 23.91 12.70 -0.75
CA ALA A 323 22.57 12.64 -0.14
C ALA A 323 22.07 14.04 0.24
N TYR A 324 22.91 14.87 0.88
CA TYR A 324 22.57 16.25 1.23
C TYR A 324 22.15 17.07 0.00
N LYS A 325 22.88 16.98 -1.12
CA LYS A 325 22.54 17.69 -2.37
C LYS A 325 21.15 17.30 -2.87
N LEU A 326 20.82 16.00 -2.84
CA LEU A 326 19.52 15.52 -3.28
C LEU A 326 18.39 15.96 -2.34
N PHE A 327 18.58 15.85 -1.02
CA PHE A 327 17.58 16.32 -0.06
C PHE A 327 17.32 17.82 -0.22
N SER A 328 18.38 18.64 -0.27
CA SER A 328 18.26 20.09 -0.40
C SER A 328 17.58 20.55 -1.69
N ALA A 329 17.78 19.81 -2.77
CA ALA A 329 17.19 20.13 -4.07
C ALA A 329 15.72 19.72 -4.21
N ASN A 330 15.30 18.63 -3.54
CA ASN A 330 14.02 17.95 -3.85
C ASN A 330 12.98 18.07 -2.74
N LEU A 331 13.35 18.10 -1.44
CA LEU A 331 12.39 18.19 -0.32
C LEU A 331 11.51 19.46 -0.33
N GLN A 332 11.85 20.47 -1.13
CA GLN A 332 11.03 21.68 -1.28
C GLN A 332 9.98 21.54 -2.41
N ARG A 333 10.03 20.46 -3.16
CA ARG A 333 9.20 20.24 -4.36
C ARG A 333 8.25 19.07 -4.25
N VAL A 334 8.39 18.26 -3.18
CA VAL A 334 7.47 17.16 -2.87
C VAL A 334 6.10 17.68 -2.47
N SER A 335 5.09 16.84 -2.55
CA SER A 335 3.72 17.17 -2.14
C SER A 335 3.64 17.61 -0.68
N GLU A 336 2.60 18.38 -0.32
CA GLU A 336 2.41 18.82 1.07
C GLU A 336 2.23 17.65 2.05
N ASP A 337 1.64 16.55 1.59
CA ASP A 337 1.42 15.33 2.39
C ASP A 337 2.67 14.47 2.57
N TRP A 338 3.71 14.74 1.78
CA TRP A 338 4.97 14.00 1.89
C TRP A 338 5.65 14.24 3.25
N ASN A 339 5.98 13.17 3.96
CA ASN A 339 6.48 13.22 5.32
C ASN A 339 7.78 12.45 5.56
N ILE A 340 8.37 11.85 4.52
CA ILE A 340 9.58 11.03 4.60
C ILE A 340 10.82 11.85 4.22
N GLY A 341 11.97 11.56 4.86
CA GLY A 341 13.27 12.09 4.47
C GLY A 341 13.72 13.36 5.20
N TYR A 342 12.84 14.03 5.93
CA TYR A 342 13.21 15.25 6.64
C TYR A 342 14.17 14.96 7.81
N ALA A 343 13.97 13.89 8.56
CA ALA A 343 14.88 13.49 9.62
C ALA A 343 16.21 12.95 9.06
N TYR A 344 16.18 12.24 7.94
CA TYR A 344 17.39 11.86 7.20
C TYR A 344 18.19 13.08 6.75
N TYR A 345 17.52 14.10 6.22
CA TYR A 345 18.18 15.35 5.84
C TYR A 345 18.78 16.07 7.06
N ALA A 346 18.04 16.16 8.17
CA ALA A 346 18.58 16.70 9.40
C ALA A 346 19.83 15.91 9.85
N ARG A 347 19.78 14.58 9.82
CA ARG A 347 20.93 13.72 10.13
C ARG A 347 22.12 14.02 9.22
N CYS A 348 21.92 14.14 7.91
CA CYS A 348 22.97 14.53 6.98
C CYS A 348 23.59 15.88 7.34
N CYS A 349 22.78 16.89 7.64
CA CYS A 349 23.27 18.22 8.06
C CYS A 349 24.12 18.13 9.33
N TYR A 350 23.67 17.35 10.32
CA TYR A 350 24.42 17.12 11.55
C TYR A 350 25.77 16.44 11.26
N GLU A 351 25.76 15.36 10.49
CA GLU A 351 26.99 14.62 10.12
C GLU A 351 27.97 15.47 9.31
N LEU A 352 27.51 16.39 8.49
CA LEU A 352 28.33 17.33 7.74
C LEU A 352 28.73 18.58 8.54
N GLY A 353 28.22 18.75 9.77
CA GLY A 353 28.52 19.89 10.63
C GLY A 353 27.77 21.18 10.25
N LEU A 354 26.72 21.09 9.48
CA LEU A 354 25.88 22.20 9.01
C LEU A 354 24.80 22.53 10.05
N MET A 355 25.20 23.03 11.22
CA MET A 355 24.32 23.14 12.39
C MET A 355 23.14 24.10 12.22
N ASP A 356 23.32 25.20 11.50
CA ASP A 356 22.22 26.15 11.23
C ASP A 356 21.11 25.47 10.39
N GLU A 357 21.52 24.75 9.37
CA GLU A 357 20.60 23.99 8.51
C GLU A 357 19.97 22.82 9.27
N TYR A 358 20.76 22.11 10.09
CA TYR A 358 20.27 21.08 11.00
C TYR A 358 19.09 21.58 11.85
N ASN A 359 19.27 22.70 12.55
CA ASN A 359 18.25 23.27 13.43
C ASN A 359 16.98 23.67 12.66
N ARG A 360 17.16 24.21 11.45
CA ARG A 360 16.04 24.56 10.58
C ARG A 360 15.24 23.33 10.15
N ILE A 361 15.92 22.28 9.69
CA ILE A 361 15.30 21.06 9.18
C ILE A 361 14.71 20.21 10.31
N LEU A 362 15.36 20.16 11.48
CA LEU A 362 14.82 19.49 12.67
C LEU A 362 13.41 19.97 13.03
N GLY A 363 13.18 21.29 12.98
CA GLY A 363 11.84 21.85 13.24
C GLY A 363 10.77 21.42 12.22
N ILE A 364 11.20 21.13 10.98
CA ILE A 364 10.31 20.59 9.94
C ILE A 364 10.08 19.08 10.15
N ALA A 365 11.15 18.33 10.41
CA ALA A 365 11.10 16.88 10.62
C ALA A 365 10.14 16.50 11.75
N ILE A 366 10.21 17.20 12.89
CA ILE A 366 9.32 16.98 14.05
C ILE A 366 7.84 17.17 13.64
N LYS A 367 7.53 18.17 12.82
CA LYS A 367 6.15 18.44 12.39
C LYS A 367 5.64 17.44 11.35
N LYS A 368 6.55 16.97 10.50
CA LYS A 368 6.20 16.08 9.38
C LYS A 368 6.14 14.62 9.81
N ASN A 369 7.13 14.14 10.56
CA ASN A 369 7.19 12.74 10.98
C ASN A 369 7.95 12.59 12.31
N LEU A 370 7.19 12.51 13.39
CA LEU A 370 7.74 12.42 14.74
C LEU A 370 8.45 11.08 14.98
N VAL A 371 7.94 10.00 14.41
CA VAL A 371 8.49 8.65 14.54
C VAL A 371 9.84 8.58 13.83
N GLU A 372 9.90 8.95 12.55
CA GLU A 372 11.17 9.02 11.80
C GLU A 372 12.21 9.90 12.52
N THR A 373 11.75 11.04 13.06
CA THR A 373 12.64 11.96 13.81
C THR A 373 13.21 11.31 15.06
N LYS A 374 12.41 10.56 15.80
CA LYS A 374 12.85 9.81 16.96
C LYS A 374 13.86 8.73 16.57
N ASP A 375 13.51 7.92 15.60
CA ASP A 375 14.33 6.76 15.20
C ASP A 375 15.72 7.17 14.69
N LEU A 376 15.79 8.29 13.97
CA LEU A 376 17.04 8.74 13.34
C LEU A 376 17.88 9.70 14.18
N LEU A 377 17.31 10.39 15.17
CA LEU A 377 18.01 11.43 15.89
C LEU A 377 18.07 11.21 17.40
N ALA A 378 17.44 10.16 17.95
CA ALA A 378 17.40 9.92 19.39
C ALA A 378 18.80 9.75 20.01
N ASP A 379 19.74 9.15 19.29
CA ASP A 379 21.13 8.95 19.73
C ASP A 379 21.93 10.26 19.90
N LEU A 380 21.41 11.36 19.36
CA LEU A 380 22.01 12.70 19.51
C LEU A 380 21.57 13.41 20.79
N TYR A 381 20.64 12.86 21.54
CA TYR A 381 20.02 13.50 22.69
C TYR A 381 19.98 12.57 23.90
N PRO A 382 19.75 13.10 25.14
CA PRO A 382 19.57 12.25 26.32
C PRO A 382 18.45 11.22 26.15
N GLU A 383 18.61 10.01 26.69
CA GLU A 383 17.83 8.81 26.49
C GLU A 383 16.29 8.99 26.66
N ASP A 384 15.91 9.85 27.63
CA ASP A 384 14.47 10.11 27.92
C ASP A 384 13.88 11.30 27.16
N SER A 385 14.62 11.91 26.23
CA SER A 385 14.18 13.11 25.51
C SER A 385 13.15 12.77 24.45
N LYS A 386 12.05 13.53 24.41
CA LYS A 386 11.06 13.44 23.33
C LYS A 386 11.49 14.31 22.13
N PRO A 387 11.16 13.93 20.89
CA PRO A 387 11.53 14.70 19.70
C PRO A 387 11.14 16.18 19.76
N GLU A 388 10.01 16.51 20.36
CA GLU A 388 9.53 17.88 20.51
C GLU A 388 10.44 18.74 21.38
N GLN A 389 11.27 18.12 22.22
CA GLN A 389 12.23 18.79 23.09
C GLN A 389 13.59 19.02 22.41
N TYR A 390 13.90 18.30 21.32
CA TYR A 390 15.20 18.37 20.63
C TYR A 390 15.64 19.80 20.27
N PRO A 391 14.75 20.70 19.79
CA PRO A 391 15.14 22.08 19.50
C PRO A 391 15.62 22.90 20.72
N LEU A 392 15.29 22.45 21.95
CA LEU A 392 15.69 23.09 23.20
C LEU A 392 16.98 22.49 23.78
N LEU A 393 17.48 21.39 23.22
CA LEU A 393 18.62 20.64 23.69
C LEU A 393 19.81 20.83 22.75
N THR A 394 21.01 20.66 23.31
CA THR A 394 22.23 20.63 22.48
C THR A 394 22.51 19.19 22.10
N PRO A 395 22.58 18.85 20.78
CA PRO A 395 22.95 17.50 20.40
C PRO A 395 24.33 17.12 20.86
N THR A 396 24.52 15.84 21.16
CA THR A 396 25.80 15.28 21.59
C THR A 396 26.91 15.65 20.62
N PRO A 397 28.10 16.13 21.10
CA PRO A 397 29.18 16.49 20.19
C PRO A 397 29.61 15.32 19.30
N ARG A 398 29.82 15.61 18.06
CA ARG A 398 30.21 14.65 17.03
C ARG A 398 31.54 13.96 17.36
N LYS A 399 31.57 12.62 17.34
CA LYS A 399 32.79 11.83 17.51
C LYS A 399 33.51 11.66 16.16
N GLY A 400 34.40 12.61 15.81
CA GLY A 400 35.20 12.52 14.57
C GLY A 400 34.58 13.15 13.31
N LYS A 401 35.27 13.05 12.17
CA LYS A 401 34.74 13.42 10.86
C LYS A 401 33.87 12.28 10.35
N ALA A 402 32.74 12.57 9.70
CA ALA A 402 31.98 11.55 8.98
C ALA A 402 32.88 10.89 7.94
N ASN A 403 32.81 9.58 7.83
CA ASN A 403 33.28 8.90 6.63
C ASN A 403 32.33 9.28 5.49
N ASP A 404 32.70 10.29 4.73
CA ASP A 404 31.96 10.72 3.57
C ASP A 404 32.62 10.11 2.34
N ASN A 405 32.00 9.07 1.78
CA ASN A 405 32.39 8.51 0.51
C ASN A 405 32.03 9.54 -0.57
N THR A 406 32.92 9.72 -1.54
CA THR A 406 32.61 10.55 -2.72
C THR A 406 32.26 9.66 -3.89
N LEU A 407 31.23 10.05 -4.62
CA LEU A 407 30.91 9.40 -5.89
C LEU A 407 32.03 9.62 -6.90
N PRO A 408 32.33 8.63 -7.74
CA PRO A 408 33.47 8.70 -8.66
C PRO A 408 33.28 9.63 -9.85
N PHE A 409 32.14 10.37 -9.93
CA PHE A 409 31.79 11.28 -11.03
C PHE A 409 31.05 12.53 -10.60
#